data_68d87a162972adeed6b3e7e51db4ac7a
#
_entry.id   68d87a162972adeed6b3e7e51db4ac7a
#
_cell.length_a   1.000
_cell.length_b   1.000
_cell.length_c   1.000
_cell.angle_alpha   90.00
_cell.angle_beta   90.00
_cell.angle_gamma   90.00
#
_symmetry.space_group_name_H-M   'P 1'
#
loop_
_entity.id
_entity.type
_entity.pdbx_description
1 polymer ?
#
loop_
_entity_poly.entity_id
_entity_poly.type
_entity_poly.pdbx_seq_one_letter_code
_entity_poly.pdbx_strand_id
1 'polypeptide(L)'
;MTAAAPAPTRILGLDYARAFAIFGMVGAHLGNAPAFVLTDPSTWDGIIHGNSSILFGLLAGVSIAIMTGGPRIPQPHELPTLRLRLLGRGGVIFAIGLLLELLGTSVAIILTFYGLLYLLVLPVLRMRPAALVALAVGIGLVGPAVVSTIYSLGYLIYAPGFDMLFGGMYPLTTWLPLLLLGLALGRVNFTKTINAITMLVFGFGVWLLSQGLGMLLTPVIEDVELTTGGTTATMLRALADITPHGGGTLELVGSGAFAFALLGFCLLIPRAAATVLRPLSAVGAMPLTTYTGHLIALALIWPGGELPYSNAVWGITVVIMLVVCPIWLRYARRGPLEQVAAHVGLLAAGQRLVARPAVVAATETPSGGAPSEEDAPPPVRE
;
A
#
# COMPACT_ATOMS: atom_id res chain seq x y z
N MET A 1 2.66 39.00 -3.21
CA MET A 1 1.71 37.94 -3.60
C MET A 1 2.53 36.69 -3.91
N THR A 2 2.69 35.79 -2.98
CA THR A 2 3.35 34.51 -3.20
C THR A 2 2.40 33.61 -4.00
N ALA A 3 2.78 33.27 -5.23
CA ALA A 3 2.01 32.33 -6.05
C ALA A 3 1.81 31.02 -5.30
N ALA A 4 0.56 30.61 -5.13
CA ALA A 4 0.22 29.34 -4.51
C ALA A 4 0.88 28.21 -5.31
N ALA A 5 1.69 27.38 -4.65
CA ALA A 5 2.31 26.23 -5.27
C ALA A 5 1.24 25.35 -5.97
N PRO A 6 1.47 24.92 -7.21
CA PRO A 6 0.53 24.08 -7.93
C PRO A 6 0.21 22.83 -7.11
N ALA A 7 -1.08 22.48 -7.06
CA ALA A 7 -1.51 21.28 -6.35
C ALA A 7 -0.75 20.06 -6.88
N PRO A 8 -0.24 19.17 -6.03
CA PRO A 8 0.53 18.01 -6.47
C PRO A 8 -0.33 17.19 -7.45
N THR A 9 0.19 16.97 -8.64
CA THR A 9 -0.46 16.16 -9.68
C THR A 9 -0.60 14.73 -9.15
N ARG A 10 -1.80 14.19 -9.21
CA ARG A 10 -2.09 12.81 -8.79
C ARG A 10 -1.32 11.81 -9.65
N ILE A 11 -0.63 10.88 -9.03
CA ILE A 11 0.15 9.83 -9.69
C ILE A 11 -0.77 8.63 -9.90
N LEU A 12 -1.36 8.51 -11.12
CA LEU A 12 -2.33 7.47 -11.44
C LEU A 12 -1.77 6.05 -11.28
N GLY A 13 -0.49 5.83 -11.58
CA GLY A 13 0.16 4.54 -11.40
C GLY A 13 0.10 4.01 -9.96
N LEU A 14 0.17 4.90 -8.96
CA LEU A 14 -0.02 4.50 -7.56
C LEU A 14 -1.46 4.05 -7.27
N ASP A 15 -2.44 4.68 -7.89
CA ASP A 15 -3.84 4.29 -7.71
C ASP A 15 -4.10 2.95 -8.41
N TYR A 16 -3.53 2.71 -9.60
CA TYR A 16 -3.62 1.41 -10.27
C TYR A 16 -3.00 0.29 -9.42
N ALA A 17 -1.81 0.52 -8.87
CA ALA A 17 -1.16 -0.46 -8.00
C ALA A 17 -1.98 -0.75 -6.73
N ARG A 18 -2.61 0.27 -6.11
CA ARG A 18 -3.51 0.05 -4.96
C ARG A 18 -4.75 -0.75 -5.35
N ALA A 19 -5.33 -0.49 -6.52
CA ALA A 19 -6.47 -1.26 -7.01
C ALA A 19 -6.11 -2.73 -7.23
N PHE A 20 -4.95 -3.02 -7.84
CA PHE A 20 -4.47 -4.39 -7.98
C PHE A 20 -4.24 -5.08 -6.62
N ALA A 21 -3.67 -4.37 -5.64
CA ALA A 21 -3.52 -4.90 -4.28
C ALA A 21 -4.88 -5.27 -3.67
N ILE A 22 -5.90 -4.42 -3.82
CA ILE A 22 -7.25 -4.67 -3.30
C ILE A 22 -7.89 -5.86 -4.03
N PHE A 23 -7.83 -5.90 -5.36
CA PHE A 23 -8.42 -7.00 -6.13
C PHE A 23 -7.80 -8.35 -5.78
N GLY A 24 -6.48 -8.38 -5.60
CA GLY A 24 -5.79 -9.58 -5.18
C GLY A 24 -6.12 -9.98 -3.74
N MET A 25 -6.25 -9.03 -2.79
CA MET A 25 -6.71 -9.35 -1.43
C MET A 25 -8.14 -9.91 -1.42
N VAL A 26 -9.06 -9.31 -2.21
CA VAL A 26 -10.42 -9.85 -2.38
C VAL A 26 -10.38 -11.26 -2.98
N GLY A 27 -9.47 -11.48 -3.95
CA GLY A 27 -9.26 -12.81 -4.54
C GLY A 27 -8.70 -13.82 -3.55
N ALA A 28 -7.76 -13.42 -2.69
CA ALA A 28 -7.24 -14.28 -1.64
C ALA A 28 -8.30 -14.67 -0.59
N HIS A 29 -9.33 -13.85 -0.40
CA HIS A 29 -10.43 -14.11 0.53
C HIS A 29 -11.57 -14.92 -0.10
N LEU A 30 -11.88 -14.71 -1.37
CA LEU A 30 -13.07 -15.24 -2.05
C LEU A 30 -12.74 -16.19 -3.19
N GLY A 31 -11.58 -16.06 -3.81
CA GLY A 31 -11.20 -16.85 -4.97
C GLY A 31 -10.84 -18.29 -4.61
N ASN A 32 -11.04 -19.17 -5.58
CA ASN A 32 -10.54 -20.54 -5.51
C ASN A 32 -9.24 -20.64 -6.33
N ALA A 33 -8.20 -19.94 -5.85
CA ALA A 33 -6.90 -19.91 -6.49
C ALA A 33 -5.95 -20.91 -5.79
N PRO A 34 -5.31 -21.82 -6.52
CA PRO A 34 -4.35 -22.78 -5.96
C PRO A 34 -3.06 -22.06 -5.51
N ALA A 35 -2.17 -22.78 -4.83
CA ALA A 35 -0.84 -22.26 -4.54
C ALA A 35 -0.08 -21.99 -5.85
N PHE A 36 0.55 -20.80 -5.97
CA PHE A 36 1.28 -20.41 -7.18
C PHE A 36 2.50 -21.31 -7.41
N VAL A 37 2.60 -21.87 -8.62
CA VAL A 37 3.76 -22.62 -9.10
C VAL A 37 4.22 -22.03 -10.43
N LEU A 38 5.44 -21.49 -10.50
CA LEU A 38 5.96 -20.76 -11.65
C LEU A 38 5.91 -21.59 -12.96
N THR A 39 6.15 -22.87 -12.87
CA THR A 39 6.19 -23.81 -14.01
C THR A 39 4.83 -24.37 -14.41
N ASP A 40 3.78 -24.11 -13.64
CA ASP A 40 2.41 -24.57 -13.92
C ASP A 40 1.46 -23.38 -14.14
N PRO A 41 1.16 -23.03 -15.42
CA PRO A 41 0.27 -21.91 -15.74
C PRO A 41 -1.14 -22.04 -15.16
N SER A 42 -1.62 -23.25 -14.87
CA SER A 42 -2.95 -23.47 -14.28
C SER A 42 -3.08 -22.94 -12.84
N THR A 43 -1.95 -22.62 -12.20
CA THR A 43 -1.86 -22.12 -10.82
C THR A 43 -1.55 -20.62 -10.74
N TRP A 44 -1.45 -19.91 -11.87
CA TRP A 44 -0.94 -18.53 -11.88
C TRP A 44 -1.89 -17.52 -11.26
N ASP A 45 -3.17 -17.82 -11.15
CA ASP A 45 -4.12 -17.01 -10.37
C ASP A 45 -3.76 -17.00 -8.87
N GLY A 46 -3.05 -18.00 -8.38
CA GLY A 46 -2.50 -18.06 -7.03
C GLY A 46 -1.44 -17.01 -6.69
N ILE A 47 -0.93 -16.27 -7.70
CA ILE A 47 0.02 -15.15 -7.49
C ILE A 47 -0.53 -14.05 -6.57
N ILE A 48 -1.85 -14.02 -6.37
CA ILE A 48 -2.51 -13.06 -5.46
C ILE A 48 -2.20 -13.33 -3.99
N HIS A 49 -1.96 -14.60 -3.62
CA HIS A 49 -1.67 -15.00 -2.25
C HIS A 49 -0.34 -14.39 -1.76
N GLY A 50 -0.36 -13.71 -0.61
CA GLY A 50 0.79 -13.01 -0.04
C GLY A 50 1.17 -11.73 -0.80
N ASN A 51 1.35 -11.80 -2.13
CA ASN A 51 1.81 -10.68 -2.95
C ASN A 51 0.92 -9.44 -2.89
N SER A 52 -0.41 -9.62 -2.82
CA SER A 52 -1.36 -8.52 -2.78
C SER A 52 -1.28 -7.71 -1.49
N SER A 53 -1.18 -8.37 -0.36
CA SER A 53 -1.02 -7.73 0.94
C SER A 53 0.36 -7.06 1.06
N ILE A 54 1.43 -7.70 0.57
CA ILE A 54 2.79 -7.15 0.54
C ILE A 54 2.86 -5.89 -0.34
N LEU A 55 2.23 -5.90 -1.52
CA LEU A 55 2.09 -4.69 -2.35
C LEU A 55 1.37 -3.57 -1.58
N PHE A 56 0.29 -3.91 -0.89
CA PHE A 56 -0.44 -2.94 -0.08
C PHE A 56 0.44 -2.35 1.03
N GLY A 57 1.29 -3.16 1.70
CA GLY A 57 2.28 -2.74 2.70
C GLY A 57 3.32 -1.77 2.15
N LEU A 58 3.90 -2.10 1.01
CA LEU A 58 4.83 -1.23 0.32
C LEU A 58 4.19 0.12 -0.03
N LEU A 59 2.97 0.10 -0.58
CA LEU A 59 2.22 1.31 -0.95
C LEU A 59 1.81 2.17 0.25
N ALA A 60 1.66 1.60 1.44
CA ALA A 60 1.46 2.37 2.68
C ALA A 60 2.69 3.22 3.00
N GLY A 61 3.90 2.65 2.92
CA GLY A 61 5.15 3.39 3.07
C GLY A 61 5.31 4.50 2.05
N VAL A 62 5.02 4.22 0.76
CA VAL A 62 5.00 5.24 -0.31
C VAL A 62 4.02 6.36 0.02
N SER A 63 2.83 6.02 0.52
CA SER A 63 1.80 7.00 0.89
C SER A 63 2.27 7.90 2.05
N ILE A 64 2.94 7.35 3.06
CA ILE A 64 3.53 8.10 4.16
C ILE A 64 4.63 9.05 3.63
N ALA A 65 5.50 8.58 2.73
CA ALA A 65 6.50 9.43 2.10
C ALA A 65 5.87 10.64 1.39
N ILE A 66 4.84 10.40 0.56
CA ILE A 66 4.13 11.46 -0.17
C ILE A 66 3.49 12.46 0.81
N MET A 67 2.84 11.97 1.87
CA MET A 67 2.22 12.82 2.90
C MET A 67 3.26 13.65 3.68
N THR A 68 4.50 13.22 3.74
CA THR A 68 5.59 13.86 4.48
C THR A 68 6.61 14.58 3.59
N GLY A 69 6.23 14.92 2.35
CA GLY A 69 7.03 15.76 1.46
C GLY A 69 7.44 15.11 0.13
N GLY A 70 7.09 13.83 -0.12
CA GLY A 70 7.48 13.10 -1.32
C GLY A 70 9.01 12.97 -1.43
N PRO A 71 9.64 13.42 -2.52
CA PRO A 71 11.09 13.35 -2.70
C PRO A 71 11.89 14.17 -1.67
N ARG A 72 11.27 15.16 -1.02
CA ARG A 72 11.90 15.99 -0.02
C ARG A 72 11.83 15.35 1.38
N ILE A 73 12.96 15.25 2.06
CA ILE A 73 13.01 14.85 3.46
C ILE A 73 12.46 16.00 4.32
N PRO A 74 11.52 15.75 5.27
CA PRO A 74 10.93 16.80 6.10
C PRO A 74 11.97 17.49 6.97
N GLN A 75 11.80 18.80 7.17
CA GLN A 75 12.66 19.61 8.05
C GLN A 75 12.32 19.34 9.52
N PRO A 76 13.26 19.58 10.46
CA PRO A 76 13.04 19.34 11.89
C PRO A 76 11.79 20.03 12.45
N HIS A 77 11.53 21.27 12.05
CA HIS A 77 10.40 22.07 12.52
C HIS A 77 9.03 21.56 11.98
N GLU A 78 9.01 20.79 10.90
CA GLU A 78 7.79 20.20 10.32
C GLU A 78 7.36 18.91 11.07
N LEU A 79 8.32 18.24 11.74
CA LEU A 79 8.10 16.91 12.33
C LEU A 79 6.97 16.84 13.35
N PRO A 80 6.82 17.78 14.31
CA PRO A 80 5.73 17.69 15.30
C PRO A 80 4.37 17.58 14.64
N THR A 81 4.10 18.47 13.69
CA THR A 81 2.84 18.51 12.95
C THR A 81 2.63 17.25 12.08
N LEU A 82 3.67 16.80 11.38
CA LEU A 82 3.61 15.59 10.54
C LEU A 82 3.38 14.33 11.38
N ARG A 83 4.06 14.21 12.53
CA ARG A 83 3.89 13.08 13.46
C ARG A 83 2.48 13.01 14.02
N LEU A 84 1.93 14.12 14.50
CA LEU A 84 0.57 14.18 15.00
C LEU A 84 -0.45 13.85 13.92
N ARG A 85 -0.24 14.34 12.70
CA ARG A 85 -1.09 14.03 11.54
C ARG A 85 -1.06 12.54 11.18
N LEU A 86 0.10 11.92 11.22
CA LEU A 86 0.25 10.48 10.97
C LEU A 86 -0.35 9.65 12.12
N LEU A 87 -0.15 10.06 13.37
CA LEU A 87 -0.77 9.42 14.54
C LEU A 87 -2.29 9.44 14.48
N GLY A 88 -2.88 10.60 14.20
CA GLY A 88 -4.34 10.71 14.07
C GLY A 88 -4.88 9.80 12.95
N ARG A 89 -4.17 9.75 11.81
CA ARG A 89 -4.55 8.86 10.69
C ARG A 89 -4.36 7.39 11.05
N GLY A 90 -3.23 7.03 11.66
CA GLY A 90 -2.95 5.67 12.12
C GLY A 90 -3.96 5.19 13.16
N GLY A 91 -4.34 6.07 14.10
CA GLY A 91 -5.36 5.79 15.10
C GLY A 91 -6.74 5.46 14.50
N VAL A 92 -7.15 6.18 13.45
CA VAL A 92 -8.40 5.84 12.73
C VAL A 92 -8.29 4.49 12.04
N ILE A 93 -7.17 4.21 11.34
CA ILE A 93 -6.96 2.93 10.68
C ILE A 93 -6.97 1.78 11.70
N PHE A 94 -6.29 1.96 12.83
CA PHE A 94 -6.27 1.01 13.94
C PHE A 94 -7.68 0.74 14.49
N ALA A 95 -8.45 1.79 14.77
CA ALA A 95 -9.81 1.67 15.28
C ALA A 95 -10.74 0.95 14.28
N ILE A 96 -10.63 1.25 12.97
CA ILE A 96 -11.36 0.52 11.93
C ILE A 96 -10.96 -0.96 11.94
N GLY A 97 -9.67 -1.25 12.06
CA GLY A 97 -9.18 -2.63 12.17
C GLY A 97 -9.81 -3.38 13.33
N LEU A 98 -9.80 -2.80 14.53
CA LEU A 98 -10.44 -3.39 15.73
C LEU A 98 -11.95 -3.63 15.52
N LEU A 99 -12.65 -2.68 14.89
CA LEU A 99 -14.08 -2.84 14.60
C LEU A 99 -14.34 -3.97 13.60
N LEU A 100 -13.44 -4.15 12.62
CA LEU A 100 -13.55 -5.26 11.66
C LEU A 100 -13.26 -6.63 12.31
N GLU A 101 -12.34 -6.70 13.28
CA GLU A 101 -12.10 -7.93 14.04
C GLU A 101 -13.35 -8.40 14.82
N LEU A 102 -14.17 -7.45 15.29
CA LEU A 102 -15.44 -7.76 15.96
C LEU A 102 -16.49 -8.40 15.02
N LEU A 103 -16.32 -8.32 13.70
CA LEU A 103 -17.23 -8.97 12.76
C LEU A 103 -17.09 -10.50 12.76
N GLY A 104 -16.02 -11.06 13.35
CA GLY A 104 -15.81 -12.50 13.47
C GLY A 104 -15.68 -13.23 12.12
N THR A 105 -15.16 -12.55 11.09
CA THR A 105 -14.88 -13.18 9.79
C THR A 105 -13.67 -14.10 9.88
N SER A 106 -13.58 -15.11 9.02
CA SER A 106 -12.40 -15.97 8.89
C SER A 106 -11.18 -15.27 8.28
N VAL A 107 -11.33 -13.99 7.90
CA VAL A 107 -10.27 -13.19 7.28
C VAL A 107 -9.41 -12.52 8.35
N ALA A 108 -8.10 -12.68 8.27
CA ALA A 108 -7.16 -11.95 9.11
C ALA A 108 -7.15 -10.45 8.77
N ILE A 109 -7.45 -9.60 9.76
CA ILE A 109 -7.59 -8.16 9.57
C ILE A 109 -6.23 -7.48 9.66
N ILE A 110 -5.73 -6.97 8.53
CA ILE A 110 -4.42 -6.30 8.47
C ILE A 110 -4.44 -4.85 8.99
N LEU A 111 -5.62 -4.20 9.07
CA LEU A 111 -5.70 -2.76 9.38
C LEU A 111 -5.25 -2.43 10.80
N THR A 112 -5.51 -3.29 11.77
CA THR A 112 -5.04 -3.13 13.15
C THR A 112 -3.52 -3.02 13.17
N PHE A 113 -2.85 -3.92 12.46
CA PHE A 113 -1.41 -3.90 12.34
C PHE A 113 -0.89 -2.67 11.56
N TYR A 114 -1.59 -2.26 10.51
CA TYR A 114 -1.27 -1.03 9.77
C TYR A 114 -1.32 0.23 10.63
N GLY A 115 -2.33 0.36 11.49
CA GLY A 115 -2.41 1.46 12.45
C GLY A 115 -1.16 1.54 13.33
N LEU A 116 -0.66 0.39 13.81
CA LEU A 116 0.57 0.30 14.57
C LEU A 116 1.81 0.69 13.76
N LEU A 117 1.90 0.29 12.50
CA LEU A 117 3.00 0.68 11.61
C LEU A 117 3.11 2.21 11.43
N TYR A 118 1.99 2.94 11.45
CA TYR A 118 2.00 4.41 11.45
C TYR A 118 2.70 4.99 12.67
N LEU A 119 2.62 4.34 13.84
CA LEU A 119 3.35 4.74 15.04
C LEU A 119 4.85 4.44 14.88
N LEU A 120 5.18 3.23 14.43
CA LEU A 120 6.57 2.75 14.33
C LEU A 120 7.41 3.52 13.29
N VAL A 121 6.78 4.13 12.29
CA VAL A 121 7.50 4.92 11.27
C VAL A 121 7.91 6.31 11.75
N LEU A 122 7.33 6.83 12.82
CA LEU A 122 7.54 8.22 13.26
C LEU A 122 9.00 8.60 13.56
N PRO A 123 9.82 7.76 14.18
CA PRO A 123 11.23 8.09 14.45
C PRO A 123 12.07 8.15 13.17
N VAL A 124 11.72 7.41 12.13
CA VAL A 124 12.54 7.23 10.92
C VAL A 124 12.17 8.17 9.75
N LEU A 125 11.18 9.06 9.93
CA LEU A 125 10.68 9.96 8.86
C LEU A 125 11.76 10.82 8.21
N ARG A 126 12.87 11.12 8.91
CA ARG A 126 13.98 11.91 8.40
C ARG A 126 15.19 11.09 7.95
N MET A 127 15.13 9.78 8.03
CA MET A 127 16.21 8.94 7.55
C MET A 127 16.37 9.09 6.03
N ARG A 128 17.62 9.05 5.57
CA ARG A 128 17.94 9.03 4.14
C ARG A 128 17.42 7.73 3.51
N PRO A 129 17.01 7.72 2.23
CA PRO A 129 16.52 6.51 1.57
C PRO A 129 17.46 5.31 1.71
N ALA A 130 18.77 5.50 1.55
CA ALA A 130 19.75 4.42 1.72
C ALA A 130 19.74 3.83 3.14
N ALA A 131 19.59 4.66 4.18
CA ALA A 131 19.52 4.19 5.57
C ALA A 131 18.20 3.45 5.85
N LEU A 132 17.09 3.88 5.25
CA LEU A 132 15.80 3.16 5.32
C LEU A 132 15.90 1.78 4.65
N VAL A 133 16.54 1.71 3.47
CA VAL A 133 16.78 0.44 2.77
C VAL A 133 17.70 -0.46 3.61
N ALA A 134 18.80 0.05 4.13
CA ALA A 134 19.72 -0.73 4.97
C ALA A 134 19.02 -1.29 6.23
N LEU A 135 18.18 -0.47 6.89
CA LEU A 135 17.39 -0.89 8.04
C LEU A 135 16.36 -1.97 7.64
N ALA A 136 15.65 -1.77 6.54
CA ALA A 136 14.68 -2.74 6.02
C ALA A 136 15.34 -4.08 5.67
N VAL A 137 16.47 -4.04 4.97
CA VAL A 137 17.26 -5.23 4.61
C VAL A 137 17.76 -5.92 5.88
N GLY A 138 18.31 -5.18 6.85
CA GLY A 138 18.78 -5.76 8.12
C GLY A 138 17.67 -6.48 8.87
N ILE A 139 16.49 -5.85 9.03
CA ILE A 139 15.35 -6.47 9.71
C ILE A 139 14.83 -7.68 8.89
N GLY A 140 14.70 -7.54 7.57
CA GLY A 140 14.15 -8.61 6.72
C GLY A 140 15.07 -9.82 6.57
N LEU A 141 16.39 -9.65 6.66
CA LEU A 141 17.35 -10.76 6.60
C LEU A 141 17.49 -11.48 7.94
N VAL A 142 17.57 -10.73 9.04
CA VAL A 142 17.87 -11.28 10.36
C VAL A 142 16.60 -11.58 11.16
N GLY A 143 15.58 -10.77 11.02
CA GLY A 143 14.37 -10.82 11.84
C GLY A 143 13.65 -12.18 11.79
N PRO A 144 13.32 -12.72 10.61
CA PRO A 144 12.65 -14.01 10.51
C PRO A 144 13.41 -15.14 11.21
N ALA A 145 14.73 -15.22 11.00
CA ALA A 145 15.57 -16.25 11.63
C ALA A 145 15.62 -16.10 13.16
N VAL A 146 15.75 -14.87 13.68
CA VAL A 146 15.76 -14.59 15.11
C VAL A 146 14.42 -14.97 15.74
N VAL A 147 13.31 -14.51 15.15
CA VAL A 147 11.96 -14.80 15.67
C VAL A 147 11.69 -16.30 15.64
N SER A 148 11.96 -16.98 14.54
CA SER A 148 11.77 -18.43 14.42
C SER A 148 12.63 -19.21 15.42
N THR A 149 13.86 -18.76 15.69
CA THR A 149 14.73 -19.35 16.71
C THR A 149 14.13 -19.19 18.10
N ILE A 150 13.65 -17.98 18.46
CA ILE A 150 13.01 -17.72 19.75
C ILE A 150 11.78 -18.62 19.95
N TYR A 151 10.94 -18.77 18.92
CA TYR A 151 9.79 -19.68 18.97
C TYR A 151 10.23 -21.14 19.14
N SER A 152 11.26 -21.60 18.42
CA SER A 152 11.76 -22.99 18.51
C SER A 152 12.33 -23.34 19.89
N LEU A 153 12.83 -22.35 20.63
CA LEU A 153 13.34 -22.49 21.98
C LEU A 153 12.22 -22.49 23.06
N GLY A 154 10.98 -22.25 22.68
CA GLY A 154 9.81 -22.30 23.56
C GLY A 154 9.69 -21.16 24.57
N TYR A 155 10.57 -20.15 24.53
CA TYR A 155 10.61 -19.10 25.55
C TYR A 155 9.42 -18.13 25.53
N LEU A 156 8.66 -18.05 24.42
CA LEU A 156 7.67 -17.00 24.21
C LEU A 156 6.27 -17.50 23.82
N ILE A 157 6.02 -18.80 23.92
CA ILE A 157 4.73 -19.43 23.55
C ILE A 157 3.53 -18.81 24.29
N TYR A 158 3.77 -18.18 25.46
CA TYR A 158 2.74 -17.61 26.31
C TYR A 158 2.81 -16.08 26.48
N ALA A 159 3.51 -15.36 25.58
CA ALA A 159 3.63 -13.91 25.62
C ALA A 159 2.71 -13.26 24.57
N PRO A 160 1.42 -12.95 24.85
CA PRO A 160 0.46 -12.47 23.86
C PRO A 160 0.93 -11.23 23.10
N GLY A 161 1.63 -10.31 23.77
CA GLY A 161 2.18 -9.09 23.13
C GLY A 161 3.30 -9.39 22.14
N PHE A 162 4.09 -10.42 22.40
CA PHE A 162 5.14 -10.87 21.48
C PHE A 162 4.52 -11.55 20.27
N ASP A 163 3.56 -12.44 20.47
CA ASP A 163 2.87 -13.14 19.38
C ASP A 163 2.13 -12.14 18.45
N MET A 164 1.49 -11.13 19.03
CA MET A 164 0.86 -10.06 18.24
C MET A 164 1.83 -9.31 17.33
N LEU A 165 3.09 -9.12 17.77
CA LEU A 165 4.08 -8.34 16.99
C LEU A 165 4.91 -9.22 16.05
N PHE A 166 5.20 -10.44 16.42
CA PHE A 166 6.19 -11.29 15.74
C PHE A 166 5.62 -12.62 15.23
N GLY A 167 4.41 -12.97 15.66
CA GLY A 167 3.69 -14.16 15.22
C GLY A 167 2.59 -13.86 14.21
N GLY A 168 1.74 -14.85 13.97
CA GLY A 168 0.56 -14.75 13.11
C GLY A 168 0.87 -14.48 11.65
N MET A 169 -0.14 -13.99 10.92
CA MET A 169 -0.03 -13.70 9.46
C MET A 169 0.72 -12.40 9.13
N TYR A 170 0.95 -11.53 10.13
CA TYR A 170 1.50 -10.19 9.89
C TYR A 170 2.68 -9.87 10.81
N PRO A 171 3.77 -10.69 10.82
CA PRO A 171 4.90 -10.45 11.70
C PRO A 171 5.62 -9.13 11.37
N LEU A 172 6.01 -8.42 12.42
CA LEU A 172 6.69 -7.12 12.30
C LEU A 172 7.99 -7.22 11.48
N THR A 173 8.67 -8.37 11.55
CA THR A 173 9.90 -8.66 10.81
C THR A 173 9.72 -8.66 9.28
N THR A 174 8.50 -8.88 8.79
CA THR A 174 8.14 -8.81 7.37
C THR A 174 7.56 -7.45 7.01
N TRP A 175 6.65 -6.93 7.83
CA TRP A 175 5.84 -5.76 7.46
C TRP A 175 6.53 -4.42 7.69
N LEU A 176 7.37 -4.32 8.74
CA LEU A 176 8.16 -3.11 8.95
C LEU A 176 9.20 -2.88 7.82
N PRO A 177 9.96 -3.89 7.36
CA PRO A 177 10.79 -3.78 6.16
C PRO A 177 10.04 -3.25 4.94
N LEU A 178 8.86 -3.79 4.64
CA LEU A 178 8.04 -3.35 3.51
C LEU A 178 7.64 -1.88 3.62
N LEU A 179 7.20 -1.46 4.81
CA LEU A 179 6.86 -0.07 5.07
C LEU A 179 8.07 0.86 4.89
N LEU A 180 9.26 0.46 5.40
CA LEU A 180 10.51 1.22 5.29
C LEU A 180 10.98 1.30 3.83
N LEU A 181 10.91 0.20 3.08
CA LEU A 181 11.19 0.20 1.64
C LEU A 181 10.21 1.09 0.89
N GLY A 182 8.92 1.03 1.21
CA GLY A 182 7.91 1.91 0.65
C GLY A 182 8.18 3.39 0.98
N LEU A 183 8.58 3.70 2.21
CA LEU A 183 8.98 5.06 2.61
C LEU A 183 10.20 5.54 1.82
N ALA A 184 11.22 4.70 1.65
CA ALA A 184 12.40 5.01 0.84
C ALA A 184 12.02 5.23 -0.63
N LEU A 185 11.18 4.34 -1.19
CA LEU A 185 10.70 4.39 -2.56
C LEU A 185 9.88 5.65 -2.83
N GLY A 186 9.03 6.08 -1.90
CA GLY A 186 8.24 7.31 -2.03
C GLY A 186 9.08 8.59 -2.00
N ARG A 187 10.40 8.50 -1.72
CA ARG A 187 11.38 9.59 -1.91
C ARG A 187 11.95 9.64 -3.33
N VAL A 188 11.66 8.64 -4.17
CA VAL A 188 12.08 8.61 -5.57
C VAL A 188 11.10 9.45 -6.42
N ASN A 189 11.62 10.05 -7.48
CA ASN A 189 10.78 10.77 -8.44
C ASN A 189 10.08 9.80 -9.39
N PHE A 190 8.80 9.57 -9.19
CA PHE A 190 7.97 8.69 -10.01
C PHE A 190 7.64 9.25 -11.42
N THR A 191 7.97 10.50 -11.72
CA THR A 191 7.74 11.07 -13.06
C THR A 191 8.82 10.67 -14.06
N LYS A 192 9.96 10.13 -13.59
CA LYS A 192 11.04 9.67 -14.46
C LYS A 192 10.76 8.25 -14.94
N THR A 193 10.53 8.08 -16.23
CA THR A 193 10.27 6.77 -16.86
C THR A 193 11.35 5.73 -16.55
N ILE A 194 12.62 6.15 -16.49
CA ILE A 194 13.73 5.25 -16.16
C ILE A 194 13.56 4.60 -14.78
N ASN A 195 13.04 5.33 -13.80
CA ASN A 195 12.80 4.76 -12.46
C ASN A 195 11.73 3.66 -12.53
N ALA A 196 10.65 3.88 -13.29
CA ALA A 196 9.59 2.90 -13.47
C ALA A 196 10.09 1.64 -14.23
N ILE A 197 10.91 1.82 -15.27
CA ILE A 197 11.55 0.70 -15.98
C ILE A 197 12.48 -0.08 -15.05
N THR A 198 13.31 0.61 -14.27
CA THR A 198 14.20 -0.04 -13.29
C THR A 198 13.40 -0.83 -12.27
N MET A 199 12.29 -0.27 -11.77
CA MET A 199 11.39 -0.98 -10.84
C MET A 199 10.84 -2.25 -11.47
N LEU A 200 10.36 -2.18 -12.70
CA LEU A 200 9.78 -3.30 -13.41
C LEU A 200 10.82 -4.40 -13.65
N VAL A 201 11.94 -4.05 -14.29
CA VAL A 201 12.95 -5.05 -14.72
C VAL A 201 13.69 -5.65 -13.53
N PHE A 202 14.18 -4.81 -12.62
CA PHE A 202 14.89 -5.27 -11.43
C PHE A 202 13.97 -6.08 -10.51
N GLY A 203 12.76 -5.56 -10.25
CA GLY A 203 11.79 -6.25 -9.40
C GLY A 203 11.38 -7.60 -9.97
N PHE A 204 11.08 -7.68 -11.27
CA PHE A 204 10.73 -8.93 -11.92
C PHE A 204 11.88 -9.95 -11.92
N GLY A 205 13.11 -9.48 -12.18
CA GLY A 205 14.31 -10.34 -12.14
C GLY A 205 14.56 -10.92 -10.74
N VAL A 206 14.47 -10.11 -9.69
CA VAL A 206 14.63 -10.56 -8.29
C VAL A 206 13.50 -11.49 -7.88
N TRP A 207 12.27 -11.24 -8.30
CA TRP A 207 11.14 -12.13 -8.05
C TRP A 207 11.35 -13.50 -8.68
N LEU A 208 11.74 -13.55 -9.98
CA LEU A 208 12.03 -14.82 -10.66
C LEU A 208 13.18 -15.59 -9.98
N LEU A 209 14.23 -14.87 -9.58
CA LEU A 209 15.35 -15.48 -8.85
C LEU A 209 14.88 -16.07 -7.51
N SER A 210 14.04 -15.36 -6.77
CA SER A 210 13.48 -15.85 -5.50
C SER A 210 12.62 -17.09 -5.71
N GLN A 211 11.77 -17.13 -6.76
CA GLN A 211 10.98 -18.31 -7.09
C GLN A 211 11.87 -19.50 -7.45
N GLY A 212 12.89 -19.28 -8.30
CA GLY A 212 13.83 -20.33 -8.67
C GLY A 212 14.63 -20.87 -7.48
N LEU A 213 15.11 -19.99 -6.59
CA LEU A 213 15.80 -20.41 -5.37
C LEU A 213 14.86 -21.17 -4.43
N GLY A 214 13.61 -20.72 -4.26
CA GLY A 214 12.61 -21.43 -3.46
C GLY A 214 12.38 -22.85 -3.98
N MET A 215 12.18 -23.01 -5.30
CA MET A 215 12.01 -24.33 -5.90
C MET A 215 13.21 -25.26 -5.67
N LEU A 216 14.44 -24.72 -5.69
CA LEU A 216 15.65 -25.51 -5.44
C LEU A 216 15.84 -25.86 -3.95
N LEU A 217 15.46 -24.94 -3.05
CA LEU A 217 15.72 -25.09 -1.63
C LEU A 217 14.60 -25.83 -0.87
N THR A 218 13.36 -25.81 -1.35
CA THR A 218 12.24 -26.50 -0.70
C THR A 218 12.53 -27.99 -0.44
N PRO A 219 12.98 -28.81 -1.41
CA PRO A 219 13.26 -30.23 -1.14
C PRO A 219 14.43 -30.43 -0.17
N VAL A 220 15.40 -29.51 -0.15
CA VAL A 220 16.52 -29.55 0.81
C VAL A 220 16.03 -29.25 2.22
N ILE A 221 15.13 -28.29 2.37
CA ILE A 221 14.53 -27.94 3.69
C ILE A 221 13.70 -29.11 4.21
N GLU A 222 12.90 -29.73 3.36
CA GLU A 222 12.09 -30.90 3.72
C GLU A 222 12.96 -32.08 4.16
N ASP A 223 14.07 -32.37 3.45
CA ASP A 223 15.01 -33.42 3.83
C ASP A 223 15.68 -33.13 5.19
N VAL A 224 16.12 -31.88 5.41
CA VAL A 224 16.71 -31.47 6.70
C VAL A 224 15.67 -31.55 7.82
N GLU A 225 14.42 -31.23 7.56
CA GLU A 225 13.34 -31.33 8.55
C GLU A 225 13.08 -32.78 8.96
N LEU A 226 13.09 -33.68 7.99
CA LEU A 226 12.89 -35.13 8.21
C LEU A 226 14.11 -35.81 8.91
N THR A 227 15.32 -35.38 8.56
CA THR A 227 16.55 -36.07 9.03
C THR A 227 17.14 -35.47 10.28
N THR A 228 17.14 -34.15 10.42
CA THR A 228 17.81 -33.40 11.48
C THR A 228 16.83 -32.80 12.45
N GLY A 229 15.73 -32.23 11.92
CA GLY A 229 14.72 -31.53 12.72
C GLY A 229 15.24 -30.33 13.51
N GLY A 230 14.46 -29.89 14.50
CA GLY A 230 14.88 -28.90 15.49
C GLY A 230 15.16 -27.50 14.96
N THR A 231 16.01 -26.77 15.67
CA THR A 231 16.29 -25.33 15.41
C THR A 231 16.92 -25.08 14.05
N THR A 232 17.73 -26.03 13.52
CA THR A 232 18.39 -25.88 12.20
C THR A 232 17.35 -25.87 11.09
N ALA A 233 16.43 -26.81 11.06
CA ALA A 233 15.34 -26.87 10.08
C ALA A 233 14.46 -25.61 10.15
N THR A 234 14.12 -25.17 11.35
CA THR A 234 13.34 -23.95 11.60
C THR A 234 14.04 -22.70 11.04
N MET A 235 15.37 -22.59 11.26
CA MET A 235 16.15 -21.47 10.71
C MET A 235 16.21 -21.50 9.19
N LEU A 236 16.45 -22.67 8.58
CA LEU A 236 16.50 -22.82 7.11
C LEU A 236 15.15 -22.45 6.48
N ARG A 237 14.05 -22.92 7.08
CA ARG A 237 12.70 -22.54 6.65
C ARG A 237 12.48 -21.04 6.77
N ALA A 238 12.84 -20.40 7.88
CA ALA A 238 12.72 -18.95 8.05
C ALA A 238 13.51 -18.12 7.03
N LEU A 239 14.61 -18.67 6.48
CA LEU A 239 15.41 -17.99 5.48
C LEU A 239 14.93 -18.25 4.04
N ALA A 240 14.57 -19.49 3.73
CA ALA A 240 14.44 -19.99 2.36
C ALA A 240 13.01 -20.34 1.92
N ASP A 241 12.04 -20.36 2.84
CA ASP A 241 10.63 -20.61 2.52
C ASP A 241 10.05 -19.44 1.69
N ILE A 242 9.34 -19.78 0.61
CA ILE A 242 8.62 -18.86 -0.27
C ILE A 242 7.10 -18.94 -0.08
N THR A 243 6.63 -19.75 0.88
CA THR A 243 5.20 -19.94 1.13
C THR A 243 4.55 -18.60 1.51
N PRO A 244 3.43 -18.23 0.90
CA PRO A 244 2.70 -17.02 1.25
C PRO A 244 2.35 -16.95 2.74
N HIS A 245 2.65 -15.82 3.36
CA HIS A 245 2.47 -15.58 4.81
C HIS A 245 3.32 -16.46 5.74
N GLY A 246 4.33 -17.15 5.21
CA GLY A 246 5.33 -17.89 5.99
C GLY A 246 6.24 -16.97 6.83
N GLY A 247 6.31 -15.69 6.47
CA GLY A 247 7.16 -14.70 7.14
C GLY A 247 8.65 -14.91 6.87
N GLY A 248 9.00 -15.74 5.89
CA GLY A 248 10.38 -16.06 5.52
C GLY A 248 11.10 -14.91 4.80
N THR A 249 12.43 -14.90 4.91
CA THR A 249 13.27 -13.89 4.24
C THR A 249 13.12 -13.96 2.71
N LEU A 250 13.12 -15.16 2.13
CA LEU A 250 13.01 -15.33 0.68
C LEU A 250 11.61 -14.97 0.16
N GLU A 251 10.56 -15.25 0.93
CA GLU A 251 9.19 -14.76 0.65
C GLU A 251 9.17 -13.23 0.64
N LEU A 252 9.72 -12.58 1.67
CA LEU A 252 9.76 -11.13 1.78
C LEU A 252 10.49 -10.48 0.60
N VAL A 253 11.64 -11.03 0.23
CA VAL A 253 12.44 -10.53 -0.91
C VAL A 253 11.69 -10.74 -2.22
N GLY A 254 11.15 -11.93 -2.46
CA GLY A 254 10.44 -12.28 -3.69
C GLY A 254 9.15 -11.49 -3.85
N SER A 255 8.27 -11.53 -2.87
CA SER A 255 6.99 -10.83 -2.92
C SER A 255 7.16 -9.30 -2.88
N GLY A 256 8.16 -8.80 -2.14
CA GLY A 256 8.54 -7.39 -2.16
C GLY A 256 9.05 -6.95 -3.54
N ALA A 257 9.85 -7.78 -4.21
CA ALA A 257 10.34 -7.53 -5.56
C ALA A 257 9.20 -7.58 -6.59
N PHE A 258 8.25 -8.51 -6.47
CA PHE A 258 7.03 -8.53 -7.27
C PHE A 258 6.19 -7.26 -7.10
N ALA A 259 6.00 -6.82 -5.87
CA ALA A 259 5.28 -5.57 -5.58
C ALA A 259 5.98 -4.35 -6.20
N PHE A 260 7.32 -4.33 -6.18
CA PHE A 260 8.15 -3.32 -6.82
C PHE A 260 8.01 -3.33 -8.34
N ALA A 261 8.03 -4.51 -8.96
CA ALA A 261 7.81 -4.71 -10.40
C ALA A 261 6.41 -4.26 -10.82
N LEU A 262 5.38 -4.66 -10.09
CA LEU A 262 3.99 -4.30 -10.40
C LEU A 262 3.75 -2.79 -10.28
N LEU A 263 4.37 -2.14 -9.29
CA LEU A 263 4.33 -0.68 -9.19
C LEU A 263 5.03 -0.04 -10.41
N GLY A 264 6.21 -0.53 -10.80
CA GLY A 264 6.92 -0.08 -12.00
C GLY A 264 6.06 -0.20 -13.25
N PHE A 265 5.41 -1.34 -13.45
CA PHE A 265 4.45 -1.55 -14.54
C PHE A 265 3.30 -0.52 -14.51
N CYS A 266 2.66 -0.32 -13.35
CA CYS A 266 1.58 0.65 -13.21
C CYS A 266 2.01 2.10 -13.51
N LEU A 267 3.25 2.47 -13.18
CA LEU A 267 3.81 3.79 -13.46
C LEU A 267 4.11 4.01 -14.95
N LEU A 268 4.34 2.93 -15.72
CA LEU A 268 4.57 2.96 -17.18
C LEU A 268 3.27 3.07 -17.98
N ILE A 269 2.11 2.84 -17.39
CA ILE A 269 0.83 2.96 -18.08
C ILE A 269 0.67 4.40 -18.61
N PRO A 270 0.49 4.58 -19.93
CA PRO A 270 0.46 5.89 -20.53
C PRO A 270 -0.78 6.68 -20.10
N ARG A 271 -0.63 7.99 -20.00
CA ARG A 271 -1.75 8.91 -19.65
C ARG A 271 -2.94 8.79 -20.59
N ALA A 272 -2.72 8.41 -21.85
CA ALA A 272 -3.78 8.16 -22.82
C ALA A 272 -4.78 7.09 -22.35
N ALA A 273 -4.33 6.11 -21.56
CA ALA A 273 -5.20 5.08 -20.99
C ALA A 273 -6.02 5.57 -19.79
N ALA A 274 -5.78 6.79 -19.27
CA ALA A 274 -6.39 7.28 -18.03
C ALA A 274 -7.93 7.31 -18.06
N THR A 275 -8.52 7.59 -19.23
CA THR A 275 -9.99 7.62 -19.39
C THR A 275 -10.57 6.22 -19.28
N VAL A 276 -9.98 5.24 -19.97
CA VAL A 276 -10.42 3.84 -19.94
C VAL A 276 -10.18 3.22 -18.55
N LEU A 277 -9.04 3.52 -17.93
CA LEU A 277 -8.64 3.01 -16.61
C LEU A 277 -9.17 3.87 -15.45
N ARG A 278 -10.07 4.82 -15.71
CA ARG A 278 -10.70 5.64 -14.66
C ARG A 278 -11.38 4.80 -13.56
N PRO A 279 -12.14 3.71 -13.88
CA PRO A 279 -12.70 2.86 -12.85
C PRO A 279 -11.63 2.24 -11.94
N LEU A 280 -10.53 1.75 -12.53
CA LEU A 280 -9.41 1.18 -11.79
C LEU A 280 -8.77 2.21 -10.84
N SER A 281 -8.48 3.42 -11.34
CA SER A 281 -7.91 4.49 -10.51
C SER A 281 -8.88 4.94 -9.41
N ALA A 282 -10.19 4.84 -9.61
CA ALA A 282 -11.19 5.17 -8.60
C ALA A 282 -11.15 4.20 -7.42
N VAL A 283 -11.03 2.89 -7.67
CA VAL A 283 -10.85 1.89 -6.61
C VAL A 283 -9.59 2.20 -5.80
N GLY A 284 -8.45 2.38 -6.46
CA GLY A 284 -7.19 2.67 -5.79
C GLY A 284 -7.12 4.04 -5.11
N ALA A 285 -8.07 4.94 -5.40
CA ALA A 285 -8.23 6.22 -4.71
C ALA A 285 -8.89 6.09 -3.34
N MET A 286 -9.57 4.99 -3.10
CA MET A 286 -10.38 4.74 -1.91
C MET A 286 -10.02 3.40 -1.24
N PRO A 287 -8.72 3.09 -1.04
CA PRO A 287 -8.27 1.77 -0.61
C PRO A 287 -8.81 1.37 0.77
N LEU A 288 -8.90 2.31 1.72
CA LEU A 288 -9.43 2.04 3.05
C LEU A 288 -10.94 1.74 3.00
N THR A 289 -11.68 2.54 2.22
CA THR A 289 -13.12 2.35 2.05
C THR A 289 -13.44 1.03 1.34
N THR A 290 -12.73 0.71 0.25
CA THR A 290 -12.97 -0.52 -0.51
C THR A 290 -12.57 -1.76 0.27
N TYR A 291 -11.44 -1.72 0.97
CA TYR A 291 -11.01 -2.81 1.86
C TYR A 291 -12.02 -3.04 3.00
N THR A 292 -12.42 -1.99 3.71
CA THR A 292 -13.39 -2.11 4.79
C THR A 292 -14.75 -2.56 4.28
N GLY A 293 -15.18 -1.99 3.16
CA GLY A 293 -16.49 -2.28 2.57
C GLY A 293 -16.64 -3.73 2.15
N HIS A 294 -15.60 -4.36 1.56
CA HIS A 294 -15.71 -5.77 1.17
C HIS A 294 -15.74 -6.70 2.40
N LEU A 295 -14.99 -6.41 3.46
CA LEU A 295 -15.04 -7.21 4.68
C LEU A 295 -16.39 -7.12 5.40
N ILE A 296 -16.99 -5.93 5.44
CA ILE A 296 -18.35 -5.76 5.96
C ILE A 296 -19.34 -6.55 5.10
N ALA A 297 -19.20 -6.48 3.76
CA ALA A 297 -20.05 -7.26 2.86
C ALA A 297 -19.91 -8.77 3.08
N LEU A 298 -18.67 -9.27 3.29
CA LEU A 298 -18.42 -10.67 3.63
C LEU A 298 -19.13 -11.08 4.93
N ALA A 299 -18.99 -10.29 5.99
CA ALA A 299 -19.63 -10.57 7.27
C ALA A 299 -21.17 -10.59 7.19
N LEU A 300 -21.76 -9.72 6.36
CA LEU A 300 -23.21 -9.62 6.20
C LEU A 300 -23.79 -10.71 5.31
N ILE A 301 -23.06 -11.12 4.25
CA ILE A 301 -23.55 -12.10 3.27
C ILE A 301 -23.27 -13.52 3.76
N TRP A 302 -22.14 -13.74 4.44
CA TRP A 302 -21.71 -15.03 4.99
C TRP A 302 -21.46 -14.97 6.51
N PRO A 303 -22.54 -14.77 7.31
CA PRO A 303 -22.39 -14.75 8.77
C PRO A 303 -21.94 -16.14 9.25
N GLY A 304 -20.90 -16.17 10.09
CA GLY A 304 -20.29 -17.42 10.60
C GLY A 304 -18.96 -17.78 9.92
N GLY A 305 -18.51 -17.00 8.93
CA GLY A 305 -17.16 -17.07 8.39
C GLY A 305 -16.90 -18.15 7.33
N GLU A 306 -17.89 -18.92 6.93
CA GLU A 306 -17.77 -19.86 5.80
C GLU A 306 -17.84 -19.10 4.48
N LEU A 307 -16.67 -18.88 3.84
CA LEU A 307 -16.57 -18.14 2.58
C LEU A 307 -16.81 -19.06 1.38
N PRO A 308 -17.38 -18.53 0.27
CA PRO A 308 -17.81 -19.36 -0.87
C PRO A 308 -16.64 -19.91 -1.71
N TYR A 309 -15.42 -19.41 -1.58
CA TYR A 309 -14.23 -19.75 -2.38
C TYR A 309 -14.55 -19.94 -3.86
N SER A 310 -15.05 -18.88 -4.51
CA SER A 310 -15.51 -18.90 -5.90
C SER A 310 -14.93 -17.76 -6.72
N ASN A 311 -14.25 -18.08 -7.83
CA ASN A 311 -13.72 -17.08 -8.77
C ASN A 311 -14.84 -16.22 -9.39
N ALA A 312 -16.07 -16.74 -9.50
CA ALA A 312 -17.22 -15.96 -9.95
C ALA A 312 -17.59 -14.87 -8.91
N VAL A 313 -17.65 -15.22 -7.63
CA VAL A 313 -17.92 -14.25 -6.54
C VAL A 313 -16.79 -13.22 -6.45
N TRP A 314 -15.54 -13.64 -6.58
CA TRP A 314 -14.42 -12.72 -6.70
C TRP A 314 -14.60 -11.72 -7.84
N GLY A 315 -14.85 -12.23 -9.08
CA GLY A 315 -15.06 -11.39 -10.25
C GLY A 315 -16.23 -10.41 -10.11
N ILE A 316 -17.36 -10.87 -9.57
CA ILE A 316 -18.53 -10.02 -9.30
C ILE A 316 -18.16 -8.90 -8.31
N THR A 317 -17.44 -9.21 -7.24
CA THR A 317 -17.01 -8.22 -6.26
C THR A 317 -16.10 -7.16 -6.88
N VAL A 318 -15.15 -7.56 -7.73
CA VAL A 318 -14.29 -6.65 -8.50
C VAL A 318 -15.11 -5.73 -9.41
N VAL A 319 -16.08 -6.29 -10.14
CA VAL A 319 -16.98 -5.51 -11.03
C VAL A 319 -17.79 -4.50 -10.22
N ILE A 320 -18.33 -4.89 -9.07
CA ILE A 320 -19.06 -3.97 -8.17
C ILE A 320 -18.15 -2.81 -7.76
N MET A 321 -16.91 -3.07 -7.36
CA MET A 321 -15.94 -2.03 -7.00
C MET A 321 -15.65 -1.08 -8.18
N LEU A 322 -15.46 -1.64 -9.39
CA LEU A 322 -15.19 -0.86 -10.61
C LEU A 322 -16.37 0.03 -11.02
N VAL A 323 -17.58 -0.28 -10.61
CA VAL A 323 -18.79 0.51 -10.85
C VAL A 323 -19.04 1.52 -9.72
N VAL A 324 -19.04 1.05 -8.48
CA VAL A 324 -19.42 1.88 -7.32
C VAL A 324 -18.40 2.98 -7.03
N CYS A 325 -17.10 2.68 -7.11
CA CYS A 325 -16.07 3.67 -6.76
C CYS A 325 -16.06 4.89 -7.71
N PRO A 326 -16.13 4.77 -9.04
CA PRO A 326 -16.23 5.93 -9.91
C PRO A 326 -17.52 6.73 -9.71
N ILE A 327 -18.64 6.06 -9.43
CA ILE A 327 -19.91 6.73 -9.12
C ILE A 327 -19.76 7.56 -7.86
N TRP A 328 -19.22 7.00 -6.79
CA TRP A 328 -18.96 7.72 -5.55
C TRP A 328 -18.09 8.97 -5.78
N LEU A 329 -17.00 8.82 -6.54
CA LEU A 329 -16.06 9.92 -6.79
C LEU A 329 -16.60 11.02 -7.72
N ARG A 330 -17.80 10.85 -8.32
CA ARG A 330 -18.51 11.95 -8.98
C ARG A 330 -19.11 12.94 -7.98
N TYR A 331 -19.52 12.45 -6.83
CA TYR A 331 -20.18 13.24 -5.78
C TYR A 331 -19.23 13.64 -4.65
N ALA A 332 -18.19 12.85 -4.40
CA ALA A 332 -17.22 13.07 -3.34
C ALA A 332 -15.80 13.05 -3.89
N ARG A 333 -14.89 13.84 -3.30
CA ARG A 333 -13.49 13.92 -3.75
C ARG A 333 -12.61 12.76 -3.26
N ARG A 334 -13.08 12.02 -2.25
CA ARG A 334 -12.37 10.91 -1.58
C ARG A 334 -13.38 9.88 -1.10
N GLY A 335 -12.91 8.69 -0.80
CA GLY A 335 -13.72 7.71 -0.08
C GLY A 335 -14.10 8.20 1.32
N PRO A 336 -15.23 7.75 1.89
CA PRO A 336 -15.69 8.19 3.19
C PRO A 336 -14.67 7.94 4.30
N LEU A 337 -14.07 6.76 4.37
CA LEU A 337 -13.08 6.44 5.41
C LEU A 337 -11.75 7.17 5.21
N GLU A 338 -11.35 7.43 3.96
CA GLU A 338 -10.21 8.29 3.64
C GLU A 338 -10.45 9.73 4.12
N GLN A 339 -11.68 10.24 4.03
CA GLN A 339 -12.05 11.56 4.54
C GLN A 339 -11.94 11.60 6.06
N VAL A 340 -12.50 10.61 6.76
CA VAL A 340 -12.41 10.50 8.22
C VAL A 340 -10.95 10.45 8.67
N ALA A 341 -10.15 9.56 8.10
CA ALA A 341 -8.74 9.42 8.46
C ALA A 341 -7.93 10.70 8.17
N ALA A 342 -8.24 11.41 7.07
CA ALA A 342 -7.60 12.69 6.76
C ALA A 342 -8.02 13.79 7.72
N HIS A 343 -9.30 13.86 8.09
CA HIS A 343 -9.86 14.87 9.00
C HIS A 343 -9.28 14.71 10.42
N VAL A 344 -9.35 13.51 10.97
CA VAL A 344 -8.79 13.22 12.30
C VAL A 344 -7.28 13.49 12.33
N GLY A 345 -6.55 13.12 11.27
CA GLY A 345 -5.13 13.45 11.17
C GLY A 345 -4.85 14.96 11.19
N LEU A 346 -5.68 15.79 10.53
CA LEU A 346 -5.56 17.25 10.59
C LEU A 346 -5.91 17.80 11.96
N LEU A 347 -6.98 17.32 12.59
CA LEU A 347 -7.39 17.71 13.94
C LEU A 347 -6.31 17.39 14.96
N ALA A 348 -5.72 16.20 14.92
CA ALA A 348 -4.62 15.79 15.78
C ALA A 348 -3.41 16.74 15.67
N ALA A 349 -3.17 17.29 14.47
CA ALA A 349 -2.11 18.26 14.22
C ALA A 349 -2.50 19.72 14.50
N GLY A 350 -3.67 19.98 15.10
CA GLY A 350 -4.17 21.34 15.35
C GLY A 350 -4.53 22.11 14.07
N GLN A 351 -4.69 21.41 12.94
CA GLN A 351 -4.99 22.01 11.64
C GLN A 351 -6.49 21.83 11.31
N ARG A 352 -7.13 22.88 10.76
CA ARG A 352 -8.50 22.80 10.26
C ARG A 352 -8.50 22.47 8.76
N LEU A 353 -9.51 21.73 8.29
CA LEU A 353 -9.80 21.64 6.86
C LEU A 353 -10.18 23.05 6.37
N VAL A 354 -9.28 23.70 5.66
CA VAL A 354 -9.64 24.92 4.93
C VAL A 354 -10.50 24.45 3.75
N ALA A 355 -11.80 24.75 3.78
CA ALA A 355 -12.67 24.59 2.64
C ALA A 355 -12.08 25.44 1.51
N ARG A 356 -11.56 24.79 0.45
CA ARG A 356 -11.22 25.55 -0.77
C ARG A 356 -12.52 26.19 -1.26
N PRO A 357 -12.55 27.52 -1.48
CA PRO A 357 -13.71 28.14 -2.08
C PRO A 357 -14.03 27.39 -3.36
N ALA A 358 -15.30 27.10 -3.59
CA ALA A 358 -15.78 26.59 -4.85
C ALA A 358 -15.23 27.53 -5.94
N VAL A 359 -14.61 26.96 -6.96
CA VAL A 359 -14.30 27.73 -8.17
C VAL A 359 -15.65 28.11 -8.74
N VAL A 360 -16.09 29.33 -8.43
CA VAL A 360 -17.20 29.96 -9.13
C VAL A 360 -16.75 29.98 -10.59
N ALA A 361 -17.43 29.23 -11.42
CA ALA A 361 -17.25 29.34 -12.86
C ALA A 361 -17.39 30.83 -13.19
N ALA A 362 -16.30 31.45 -13.66
CA ALA A 362 -16.37 32.76 -14.16
C ALA A 362 -17.38 32.70 -15.32
N THR A 363 -18.57 33.20 -15.10
CA THR A 363 -19.50 33.55 -16.15
C THR A 363 -18.75 34.57 -17.01
N GLU A 364 -18.41 34.16 -18.20
CA GLU A 364 -17.93 35.05 -19.26
C GLU A 364 -18.97 36.14 -19.41
N THR A 365 -18.64 37.32 -18.95
CA THR A 365 -19.37 38.53 -19.30
C THR A 365 -19.14 38.76 -20.79
N PRO A 366 -20.19 38.96 -21.63
CA PRO A 366 -19.99 39.27 -23.05
C PRO A 366 -19.21 40.57 -23.14
N SER A 367 -18.13 40.55 -23.89
CA SER A 367 -17.34 41.74 -24.27
C SER A 367 -18.23 42.74 -24.95
N GLY A 368 -18.65 43.74 -24.22
CA GLY A 368 -19.23 44.97 -24.76
C GLY A 368 -18.13 45.77 -25.49
N GLY A 369 -18.49 46.27 -26.68
CA GLY A 369 -17.79 46.96 -27.70
C GLY A 369 -16.55 47.78 -27.34
N ALA A 370 -15.59 47.73 -28.23
CA ALA A 370 -14.48 48.65 -28.31
C ALA A 370 -14.98 50.10 -28.44
N PRO A 371 -14.41 51.09 -27.72
CA PRO A 371 -14.63 52.47 -28.01
C PRO A 371 -13.83 52.85 -29.24
N SER A 372 -14.50 53.56 -30.19
CA SER A 372 -13.94 54.17 -31.39
C SER A 372 -12.83 55.16 -31.02
N GLU A 373 -11.75 55.09 -31.82
CA GLU A 373 -10.66 56.09 -31.94
C GLU A 373 -11.21 57.41 -32.43
N GLU A 374 -11.71 58.28 -31.56
CA GLU A 374 -12.01 59.70 -31.89
C GLU A 374 -12.15 60.46 -30.58
N ASP A 375 -11.02 60.80 -29.95
CA ASP A 375 -10.85 61.90 -28.99
C ASP A 375 -9.45 61.81 -28.33
N ALA A 376 -8.41 62.07 -29.12
CA ALA A 376 -7.09 62.38 -28.59
C ALA A 376 -6.84 63.90 -28.70
N PRO A 377 -6.55 64.62 -27.59
CA PRO A 377 -6.14 66.02 -27.67
C PRO A 377 -4.72 66.15 -28.21
N PRO A 378 -4.39 67.25 -28.89
CA PRO A 378 -3.11 67.40 -29.56
C PRO A 378 -1.95 67.65 -28.60
N PRO A 379 -0.70 67.32 -29.01
CA PRO A 379 0.49 67.45 -28.17
C PRO A 379 0.86 68.89 -27.95
N VAL A 380 1.12 69.28 -26.70
CA VAL A 380 1.73 70.56 -26.33
C VAL A 380 3.24 70.43 -26.62
N ARG A 381 3.75 71.30 -27.43
CA ARG A 381 5.17 71.57 -27.61
C ARG A 381 5.63 72.52 -26.49
N GLU A 382 6.65 72.10 -25.76
CA GLU A 382 7.84 72.89 -25.41
C GLU A 382 8.91 71.93 -24.93
#